data_c11192897f1ee0468a8486c245db0251
#
_entry.id   c11192897f1ee0468a8486c245db0251
#
_cell.length_a   1.000
_cell.length_b   1.000
_cell.length_c   1.000
_cell.angle_alpha   90.00
_cell.angle_beta   90.00
_cell.angle_gamma   90.00
#
_symmetry.space_group_name_H-M   'P 1'
#
loop_
_entity.id
_entity.type
_entity.pdbx_description
1 polymer ?
#
loop_
_entity_poly.entity_id
_entity_poly.type
_entity_poly.pdbx_seq_one_letter_code
_entity_poly.pdbx_strand_id
1 'polypeptide(L)'
;MAVGGAFPDKSLIAELTAKMLLEVEAVQFNSEKPFIFTSGWASPVYIDCRRLISYPRLRQTIIDFGASVILRDAGFEQFDTVAGGETAGIPFAAWMADRLMLPMQYVRKQPKGFG
;
A
#
# COMPACT_ATOMS: atom_id res chain seq x y z
N MET A 1 8.37 25.93 -15.82
CA MET A 1 7.37 24.87 -15.54
C MET A 1 7.11 24.81 -14.05
N ALA A 2 5.85 24.69 -13.68
CA ALA A 2 5.51 24.56 -12.27
C ALA A 2 5.99 23.21 -11.73
N VAL A 3 6.65 23.25 -10.58
CA VAL A 3 7.15 22.02 -9.92
C VAL A 3 5.99 21.10 -9.56
N GLY A 4 4.82 21.66 -9.19
CA GLY A 4 3.63 20.89 -8.88
C GLY A 4 3.12 20.01 -10.01
N GLY A 5 3.50 20.27 -11.27
CA GLY A 5 3.18 19.41 -12.40
C GLY A 5 4.01 18.14 -12.47
N ALA A 6 5.11 18.04 -11.67
CA ALA A 6 5.97 16.86 -11.63
C ALA A 6 5.38 15.71 -10.79
N PHE A 7 4.43 16.03 -9.89
CA PHE A 7 3.80 15.04 -9.00
C PHE A 7 2.29 15.05 -9.21
N PRO A 8 1.66 13.88 -9.25
CA PRO A 8 0.21 13.81 -9.31
C PRO A 8 -0.45 14.49 -8.12
N ASP A 9 -1.59 15.13 -8.36
CA ASP A 9 -2.40 15.72 -7.32
C ASP A 9 -2.95 14.64 -6.37
N LYS A 10 -2.98 14.94 -5.07
CA LYS A 10 -3.50 14.02 -4.06
C LYS A 10 -4.94 13.57 -4.35
N SER A 11 -5.78 14.49 -4.82
CA SER A 11 -7.16 14.18 -5.18
C SER A 11 -7.23 13.18 -6.32
N LEU A 12 -6.37 13.35 -7.32
CA LEU A 12 -6.30 12.43 -8.46
C LEU A 12 -5.80 11.06 -8.01
N ILE A 13 -4.77 11.02 -7.17
CA ILE A 13 -4.24 9.76 -6.63
C ILE A 13 -5.34 9.03 -5.86
N ALA A 14 -6.07 9.73 -5.00
CA ALA A 14 -7.14 9.14 -4.20
C ALA A 14 -8.24 8.56 -5.09
N GLU A 15 -8.67 9.31 -6.10
CA GLU A 15 -9.71 8.88 -7.01
C GLU A 15 -9.30 7.65 -7.82
N LEU A 16 -8.12 7.68 -8.41
CA LEU A 16 -7.61 6.57 -9.22
C LEU A 16 -7.36 5.33 -8.37
N THR A 17 -6.81 5.50 -7.15
CA THR A 17 -6.59 4.39 -6.24
C THR A 17 -7.91 3.73 -5.85
N ALA A 18 -8.92 4.52 -5.51
CA ALA A 18 -10.24 3.98 -5.18
C ALA A 18 -10.84 3.20 -6.36
N LYS A 19 -10.74 3.73 -7.58
CA LYS A 19 -11.21 3.04 -8.78
C LYS A 19 -10.49 1.72 -9.01
N MET A 20 -9.17 1.71 -8.85
CA MET A 20 -8.38 0.50 -9.02
C MET A 20 -8.74 -0.57 -8.00
N LEU A 21 -8.93 -0.18 -6.74
CA LEU A 21 -9.32 -1.12 -5.69
C LEU A 21 -10.70 -1.74 -5.95
N LEU A 22 -11.65 -0.95 -6.45
CA LEU A 22 -12.96 -1.45 -6.82
C LEU A 22 -12.90 -2.37 -8.03
N GLU A 23 -12.12 -2.02 -9.02
CA GLU A 23 -11.99 -2.78 -10.27
C GLU A 23 -11.45 -4.19 -10.05
N VAL A 24 -10.49 -4.36 -9.15
CA VAL A 24 -9.93 -5.69 -8.83
C VAL A 24 -10.64 -6.38 -7.67
N GLU A 25 -11.77 -5.82 -7.24
CA GLU A 25 -12.56 -6.36 -6.15
C GLU A 25 -11.80 -6.49 -4.82
N ALA A 26 -10.85 -5.57 -4.59
CA ALA A 26 -10.17 -5.48 -3.31
C ALA A 26 -11.10 -4.96 -2.22
N VAL A 27 -12.14 -4.21 -2.60
CA VAL A 27 -13.19 -3.75 -1.70
C VAL A 27 -14.43 -4.61 -1.96
N GLN A 28 -14.86 -5.35 -0.96
CA GLN A 28 -15.98 -6.27 -1.06
C GLN A 28 -17.11 -5.81 -0.17
N PHE A 29 -18.34 -5.93 -0.66
CA PHE A 29 -19.54 -5.48 0.02
C PHE A 29 -20.52 -6.64 0.21
N ASN A 30 -21.08 -6.78 1.40
CA ASN A 30 -22.16 -7.71 1.66
C ASN A 30 -23.01 -7.21 2.82
N SER A 31 -24.16 -6.61 2.51
CA SER A 31 -25.04 -6.05 3.53
C SER A 31 -25.94 -7.11 4.17
N GLU A 32 -26.19 -8.22 3.49
CA GLU A 32 -27.06 -9.28 4.01
C GLU A 32 -26.31 -10.22 4.95
N LYS A 33 -25.06 -10.53 4.63
CA LYS A 33 -24.20 -11.40 5.44
C LYS A 33 -22.89 -10.71 5.67
N PRO A 34 -22.78 -9.91 6.75
CA PRO A 34 -21.59 -9.12 7.00
C PRO A 34 -20.35 -9.99 7.24
N PHE A 35 -19.20 -9.43 6.95
CA PHE A 35 -17.91 -10.04 7.23
C PHE A 35 -17.63 -9.98 8.73
N ILE A 36 -17.22 -11.11 9.31
CA ILE A 36 -16.84 -11.17 10.73
C ILE A 36 -15.33 -11.15 10.81
N PHE A 37 -14.79 -10.11 11.41
CA PHE A 37 -13.34 -9.95 11.57
C PHE A 37 -12.81 -10.79 12.74
N THR A 38 -11.51 -11.05 12.74
CA THR A 38 -10.83 -11.76 13.82
C THR A 38 -11.07 -11.11 15.18
N SER A 39 -11.25 -9.77 15.19
CA SER A 39 -11.57 -9.00 16.40
C SER A 39 -12.97 -9.28 16.95
N GLY A 40 -13.85 -9.95 16.19
CA GLY A 40 -15.25 -10.16 16.52
C GLY A 40 -16.19 -9.10 15.98
N TRP A 41 -15.68 -8.00 15.44
CA TRP A 41 -16.51 -6.97 14.81
C TRP A 41 -17.09 -7.48 13.49
N ALA A 42 -18.31 -7.05 13.18
CA ALA A 42 -18.97 -7.32 11.91
C ALA A 42 -18.97 -6.06 11.05
N SER A 43 -18.76 -6.23 9.75
CA SER A 43 -18.78 -5.11 8.80
C SER A 43 -19.43 -5.55 7.49
N PRO A 44 -20.24 -4.69 6.85
CA PRO A 44 -20.72 -4.96 5.51
C PRO A 44 -19.66 -4.78 4.43
N VAL A 45 -18.47 -4.29 4.80
CA VAL A 45 -17.36 -4.00 3.89
C VAL A 45 -16.11 -4.73 4.36
N TYR A 46 -15.41 -5.35 3.42
CA TYR A 46 -14.10 -5.95 3.66
C TYR A 46 -13.12 -5.44 2.60
N ILE A 47 -11.94 -4.99 3.04
CA ILE A 47 -10.89 -4.50 2.13
C ILE A 47 -9.71 -5.45 2.21
N ASP A 48 -9.34 -6.00 1.05
CA ASP A 48 -8.21 -6.93 0.93
C ASP A 48 -7.19 -6.41 -0.09
N CYS A 49 -6.25 -5.62 0.40
CA CYS A 49 -5.21 -5.05 -0.44
C CYS A 49 -4.21 -6.09 -0.96
N ARG A 50 -4.20 -7.31 -0.40
CA ARG A 50 -3.34 -8.39 -0.90
C ARG A 50 -3.69 -8.80 -2.31
N ARG A 51 -4.92 -8.55 -2.76
CA ARG A 51 -5.33 -8.83 -4.14
C ARG A 51 -4.50 -8.07 -5.16
N LEU A 52 -3.97 -6.90 -4.77
CA LEU A 52 -3.12 -6.08 -5.64
C LEU A 52 -1.85 -6.80 -6.08
N ILE A 53 -1.39 -7.76 -5.29
CA ILE A 53 -0.18 -8.55 -5.60
C ILE A 53 -0.32 -9.26 -6.94
N SER A 54 -1.53 -9.70 -7.28
CA SER A 54 -1.82 -10.45 -8.50
C SER A 54 -1.97 -9.56 -9.75
N TYR A 55 -1.94 -8.24 -9.60
CA TYR A 55 -2.15 -7.28 -10.69
C TYR A 55 -0.92 -6.37 -10.84
N PRO A 56 0.15 -6.86 -11.51
CA PRO A 56 1.44 -6.15 -11.52
C PRO A 56 1.40 -4.71 -12.00
N ARG A 57 0.64 -4.42 -13.05
CA ARG A 57 0.56 -3.06 -13.59
C ARG A 57 -0.12 -2.11 -12.62
N LEU A 58 -1.17 -2.59 -11.98
CA LEU A 58 -1.94 -1.81 -11.05
C LEU A 58 -1.16 -1.56 -9.76
N ARG A 59 -0.52 -2.60 -9.20
CA ARG A 59 0.30 -2.43 -8.00
C ARG A 59 1.49 -1.50 -8.26
N GLN A 60 2.08 -1.57 -9.47
CA GLN A 60 3.17 -0.67 -9.84
C GLN A 60 2.71 0.78 -9.82
N THR A 61 1.53 1.05 -10.35
CA THR A 61 0.94 2.39 -10.33
C THR A 61 0.72 2.87 -8.89
N ILE A 62 0.20 2.00 -8.03
CA ILE A 62 -0.02 2.35 -6.62
C ILE A 62 1.30 2.60 -5.89
N ILE A 63 2.33 1.81 -6.16
CA ILE A 63 3.66 2.04 -5.59
C ILE A 63 4.23 3.38 -6.07
N ASP A 64 4.07 3.69 -7.35
CA ASP A 64 4.52 4.98 -7.90
C ASP A 64 3.77 6.15 -7.25
N PHE A 65 2.47 6.02 -7.04
CA PHE A 65 1.69 7.02 -6.33
C PHE A 65 2.19 7.20 -4.90
N GLY A 66 2.44 6.11 -4.20
CA GLY A 66 2.98 6.14 -2.84
C GLY A 66 4.33 6.83 -2.78
N ALA A 67 5.23 6.50 -3.71
CA ALA A 67 6.54 7.12 -3.80
C ALA A 67 6.42 8.63 -4.05
N SER A 68 5.52 9.05 -4.95
CA SER A 68 5.27 10.47 -5.23
C SER A 68 4.79 11.23 -4.00
N VAL A 69 3.88 10.63 -3.23
CA VAL A 69 3.38 11.23 -2.00
C VAL A 69 4.51 11.39 -0.97
N ILE A 70 5.32 10.35 -0.80
CA ILE A 70 6.45 10.37 0.13
C ILE A 70 7.44 11.46 -0.27
N LEU A 71 7.85 11.50 -1.53
CA LEU A 71 8.83 12.47 -2.01
C LEU A 71 8.33 13.90 -1.91
N ARG A 72 7.04 14.12 -2.21
CA ARG A 72 6.47 15.46 -2.13
C ARG A 72 6.28 15.92 -0.69
N ASP A 73 5.73 15.07 0.18
CA ASP A 73 5.33 15.46 1.53
C ASP A 73 6.47 15.40 2.54
N ALA A 74 7.37 14.43 2.42
CA ALA A 74 8.49 14.27 3.33
C ALA A 74 9.81 14.79 2.75
N GLY A 75 9.93 14.84 1.42
CA GLY A 75 11.14 15.30 0.75
C GLY A 75 12.08 14.18 0.35
N PHE A 76 13.12 14.54 -0.39
CA PHE A 76 14.12 13.58 -0.88
C PHE A 76 15.10 13.20 0.24
N GLU A 77 15.55 11.96 0.21
CA GLU A 77 16.60 11.45 1.11
C GLU A 77 16.29 11.64 2.60
N GLN A 78 15.01 11.49 2.97
CA GLN A 78 14.57 11.63 4.35
C GLN A 78 14.51 10.29 5.10
N PHE A 79 14.66 9.18 4.39
CA PHE A 79 14.51 7.85 4.98
C PHE A 79 15.75 6.99 4.71
N ASP A 80 16.08 6.14 5.66
CA ASP A 80 17.22 5.23 5.56
C ASP A 80 16.81 3.82 5.14
N THR A 81 15.56 3.45 5.34
CA THR A 81 15.07 2.11 5.05
C THR A 81 13.55 2.10 4.91
N VAL A 82 13.04 1.04 4.31
CA VAL A 82 11.59 0.76 4.27
C VAL A 82 11.35 -0.53 5.03
N ALA A 83 10.39 -0.51 5.95
CA ALA A 83 10.05 -1.68 6.74
C ALA A 83 8.60 -2.09 6.49
N GLY A 84 8.37 -3.39 6.27
CA GLY A 84 7.04 -3.95 6.10
C GLY A 84 6.68 -4.90 7.22
N GLY A 85 5.42 -4.93 7.59
CA GLY A 85 4.92 -5.87 8.58
C GLY A 85 4.69 -7.26 7.98
N GLU A 86 5.10 -8.29 8.68
CA GLU A 86 4.78 -9.66 8.31
C GLU A 86 3.26 -9.85 8.32
N THR A 87 2.63 -10.46 7.32
CA THR A 87 3.26 -11.11 6.18
C THR A 87 2.99 -10.33 4.89
N ALA A 88 1.80 -9.79 4.74
CA ALA A 88 1.37 -9.12 3.52
C ALA A 88 2.13 -7.83 3.25
N GLY A 89 2.69 -7.20 4.27
CA GLY A 89 3.49 -5.99 4.10
C GLY A 89 4.85 -6.22 3.49
N ILE A 90 5.35 -7.46 3.52
CA ILE A 90 6.69 -7.76 3.00
C ILE A 90 6.84 -7.42 1.51
N PRO A 91 5.98 -7.93 0.62
CA PRO A 91 6.15 -7.59 -0.80
C PRO A 91 5.96 -6.11 -1.10
N PHE A 92 5.01 -5.44 -0.46
CA PHE A 92 4.81 -4.01 -0.67
C PHE A 92 6.00 -3.18 -0.21
N ALA A 93 6.60 -3.55 0.93
CA ALA A 93 7.81 -2.88 1.41
C ALA A 93 8.98 -3.10 0.45
N ALA A 94 9.11 -4.32 -0.09
CA ALA A 94 10.16 -4.62 -1.05
C ALA A 94 10.02 -3.79 -2.32
N TRP A 95 8.82 -3.68 -2.86
CA TRP A 95 8.57 -2.87 -4.06
C TRP A 95 8.79 -1.38 -3.79
N MET A 96 8.36 -0.89 -2.63
CA MET A 96 8.57 0.52 -2.27
C MET A 96 10.06 0.80 -2.06
N ALA A 97 10.78 -0.08 -1.38
CA ALA A 97 12.22 0.06 -1.17
C ALA A 97 12.96 0.10 -2.50
N ASP A 98 12.60 -0.79 -3.42
CA ASP A 98 13.18 -0.82 -4.76
C ASP A 98 12.90 0.48 -5.50
N ARG A 99 11.66 0.96 -5.44
CA ARG A 99 11.25 2.23 -6.09
C ARG A 99 11.99 3.44 -5.53
N LEU A 100 12.25 3.45 -4.23
CA LEU A 100 12.95 4.55 -3.55
C LEU A 100 14.47 4.37 -3.46
N MET A 101 14.97 3.22 -3.94
CA MET A 101 16.40 2.86 -3.88
C MET A 101 16.93 2.83 -2.44
N LEU A 102 16.15 2.20 -1.55
CA LEU A 102 16.47 2.08 -0.13
C LEU A 102 16.57 0.62 0.29
N PRO A 103 17.32 0.35 1.37
CA PRO A 103 17.30 -0.98 1.99
C PRO A 103 15.90 -1.35 2.47
N MET A 104 15.63 -2.64 2.52
CA MET A 104 14.33 -3.17 2.94
C MET A 104 14.50 -4.05 4.16
N GLN A 105 13.58 -3.91 5.10
CA GLN A 105 13.47 -4.73 6.28
C GLN A 105 12.04 -5.18 6.44
N TYR A 106 11.79 -6.21 7.26
CA TYR A 106 10.43 -6.50 7.66
C TYR A 106 10.36 -6.83 9.15
N VAL A 107 9.21 -6.56 9.73
CA VAL A 107 8.95 -6.73 11.15
C VAL A 107 8.19 -8.04 11.35
N ARG A 108 8.75 -8.93 12.16
CA ARG A 108 8.12 -10.21 12.46
C ARG A 108 7.10 -10.05 13.58
N LYS A 109 6.07 -10.88 13.55
CA LYS A 109 5.06 -10.92 14.61
C LYS A 109 5.64 -11.46 15.92
N GLN A 110 6.59 -12.39 15.79
CA GLN A 110 7.26 -13.02 16.93
C GLN A 110 8.77 -12.93 16.76
N PRO A 111 9.52 -12.66 17.82
CA PRO A 111 10.97 -12.61 17.73
C PRO A 111 11.55 -13.98 17.41
N LYS A 112 12.64 -14.01 16.66
CA LYS A 112 13.34 -15.24 16.33
C LYS A 112 14.16 -15.80 17.49
N GLY A 113 14.53 -14.97 18.44
CA GLY A 113 15.48 -15.32 19.49
C GLY A 113 16.94 -15.03 19.13
N PHE A 114 17.20 -14.63 17.86
CA PHE A 114 18.52 -14.28 17.38
C PHE A 114 18.41 -13.38 16.14
N GLY A 115 19.47 -12.71 15.79
CA GLY A 115 19.55 -11.88 14.59
C GLY A 115 19.11 -10.41 14.80
#